data_754740cd7cf990abbf15ddd441356d27
#
_entry.id   754740cd7cf990abbf15ddd441356d27
#
_cell.length_a   1.000
_cell.length_b   1.000
_cell.length_c   1.000
_cell.angle_alpha   90.00
_cell.angle_beta   90.00
_cell.angle_gamma   90.00
#
_symmetry.space_group_name_H-M   'P 1'
#
loop_
_entity.id
_entity.type
_entity.pdbx_description
1 polymer ?
#
loop_
_entity_poly.entity_id
_entity_poly.type
_entity_poly.pdbx_seq_one_letter_code
_entity_poly.pdbx_strand_id
1 'polypeptide(L)'
;MAERPQLLDDEAMQGFIREGYITLSSALPHDYHDRMWAALDDLEEGGPRGHNNLLPCVPELSQMLDEPIVRGALESILGPGYYLHFHRHDHFNFLNAAQPLHKDGDNHSHYAVDGLRRMHRTRFAMLFYYPQDTPLEKGPTGIVPRSHYVPRRALEAARARMNEFNKALRQQAVAKFGADVLGSEQARAWHRQQLEQYRADNPDQFTAMAALDEPWEAAKIPLLGDAGTVNIVHFDMVHGRHSANVTDSSRHMVKFLFTRDRDPIGASWRHDGSAWPEDDDTMAPVWRSLWDWHRGARPGPMPPEDWEPRLTSADDHVSLGAAYSLGMSAARGADGLGPLMEAFLGDDVGLRTMAAYGLVAAGGAAAESLRETLEYADSALKVRVLDLLGDIGAPASNALPQLFEAIGDGDPNVRRYAVEAVGTVAQGREIDATVLRGPLADEDALVRRNAAMAAARLAPDLRDDDVLVPLLADNLYFWHHHVRGWAIEALQRLNAPAATHAALRYLMTARWDHTPKSGDTPPGARAPRRVVAKASAA
;
A
#
# COMPACT_ATOMS: atom_id res chain seq x y z
N MET A 1 6.82 -16.20 27.32
CA MET A 1 7.31 -14.91 26.79
C MET A 1 7.46 -15.10 25.30
N ALA A 2 6.96 -14.19 24.48
CA ALA A 2 7.19 -14.26 23.04
C ALA A 2 8.70 -14.23 22.77
N GLU A 3 9.16 -15.04 21.83
CA GLU A 3 10.55 -15.03 21.40
C GLU A 3 10.93 -13.67 20.81
N ARG A 4 12.21 -13.29 20.92
CA ARG A 4 12.69 -12.01 20.40
C ARG A 4 12.67 -12.01 18.88
N PRO A 5 12.26 -10.89 18.22
CA PRO A 5 12.35 -10.76 16.78
C PRO A 5 13.79 -10.98 16.28
N GLN A 6 13.93 -11.71 15.18
CA GLN A 6 15.22 -11.91 14.50
C GLN A 6 15.37 -10.83 13.43
N LEU A 7 15.99 -9.71 13.83
CA LEU A 7 16.17 -8.56 12.96
C LEU A 7 17.10 -8.88 11.77
N LEU A 8 16.81 -8.26 10.63
CA LEU A 8 17.69 -8.28 9.45
C LEU A 8 19.04 -7.62 9.76
N ASP A 9 20.03 -7.88 8.93
CA ASP A 9 21.31 -7.17 8.92
C ASP A 9 21.37 -6.11 7.80
N ASP A 10 22.51 -5.45 7.68
CA ASP A 10 22.70 -4.38 6.69
C ASP A 10 22.60 -4.90 5.25
N GLU A 11 23.15 -6.08 4.96
CA GLU A 11 23.10 -6.69 3.63
C GLU A 11 21.64 -6.96 3.20
N ALA A 12 20.85 -7.56 4.08
CA ALA A 12 19.44 -7.84 3.83
C ALA A 12 18.60 -6.56 3.67
N MET A 13 18.86 -5.52 4.49
CA MET A 13 18.18 -4.23 4.35
C MET A 13 18.58 -3.49 3.08
N GLN A 14 19.86 -3.52 2.69
CA GLN A 14 20.33 -2.96 1.41
C GLN A 14 19.70 -3.69 0.23
N GLY A 15 19.61 -5.02 0.29
CA GLY A 15 18.92 -5.85 -0.69
C GLY A 15 17.45 -5.44 -0.83
N PHE A 16 16.72 -5.30 0.30
CA PHE A 16 15.33 -4.86 0.30
C PHE A 16 15.17 -3.43 -0.26
N ILE A 17 15.99 -2.49 0.13
CA ILE A 17 15.94 -1.12 -0.39
C ILE A 17 16.18 -1.14 -1.89
N ARG A 18 17.20 -1.86 -2.39
CA ARG A 18 17.55 -1.90 -3.81
C ARG A 18 16.49 -2.59 -4.65
N GLU A 19 16.08 -3.79 -4.26
CA GLU A 19 15.24 -4.67 -5.08
C GLU A 19 13.73 -4.55 -4.76
N GLY A 20 13.38 -4.08 -3.56
CA GLY A 20 12.01 -3.90 -3.10
C GLY A 20 11.35 -5.17 -2.53
N TYR A 21 12.11 -6.25 -2.33
CA TYR A 21 11.59 -7.47 -1.72
C TYR A 21 12.67 -8.26 -0.97
N ILE A 22 12.22 -9.14 -0.09
CA ILE A 22 13.05 -10.14 0.59
C ILE A 22 12.26 -11.43 0.71
N THR A 23 12.95 -12.57 0.53
CA THR A 23 12.40 -13.92 0.72
C THR A 23 12.94 -14.54 1.99
N LEU A 24 12.07 -15.09 2.82
CA LEU A 24 12.36 -15.70 4.11
C LEU A 24 11.78 -17.12 4.15
N SER A 25 12.40 -17.98 4.94
CA SER A 25 11.83 -19.28 5.30
C SER A 25 11.37 -19.23 6.76
N SER A 26 10.12 -19.53 7.01
CA SER A 26 9.56 -19.65 8.37
C SER A 26 10.23 -20.81 9.12
N ALA A 27 10.46 -20.63 10.41
CA ALA A 27 10.93 -21.70 11.29
C ALA A 27 9.79 -22.56 11.87
N LEU A 28 8.53 -22.27 11.52
CA LEU A 28 7.40 -23.10 11.91
C LEU A 28 7.53 -24.51 11.30
N PRO A 29 7.09 -25.56 12.01
CA PRO A 29 7.23 -26.92 11.52
C PRO A 29 6.37 -27.20 10.28
N HIS A 30 6.81 -28.14 9.44
CA HIS A 30 6.15 -28.43 8.15
C HIS A 30 4.66 -28.79 8.31
N ASP A 31 4.30 -29.53 9.35
CA ASP A 31 2.91 -29.90 9.65
C ASP A 31 2.01 -28.68 9.95
N TYR A 32 2.56 -27.56 10.43
CA TYR A 32 1.82 -26.31 10.52
C TYR A 32 1.42 -25.81 9.14
N HIS A 33 2.34 -25.82 8.19
CA HIS A 33 2.07 -25.34 6.82
C HIS A 33 1.06 -26.24 6.12
N ASP A 34 1.14 -27.56 6.31
CA ASP A 34 0.17 -28.51 5.79
C ASP A 34 -1.25 -28.25 6.33
N ARG A 35 -1.36 -27.97 7.64
CA ARG A 35 -2.66 -27.60 8.23
C ARG A 35 -3.19 -26.29 7.69
N MET A 36 -2.32 -25.29 7.47
CA MET A 36 -2.76 -24.01 6.89
C MET A 36 -3.24 -24.18 5.46
N TRP A 37 -2.54 -24.97 4.65
CA TRP A 37 -2.97 -25.29 3.30
C TRP A 37 -4.34 -25.97 3.29
N ALA A 38 -4.52 -27.01 4.10
CA ALA A 38 -5.78 -27.75 4.19
C ALA A 38 -6.93 -26.86 4.67
N ALA A 39 -6.71 -26.02 5.69
CA ALA A 39 -7.73 -25.11 6.20
C ALA A 39 -8.15 -24.04 5.16
N LEU A 40 -7.22 -23.58 4.34
CA LEU A 40 -7.50 -22.62 3.26
C LEU A 40 -8.27 -23.30 2.11
N ASP A 41 -7.92 -24.53 1.77
CA ASP A 41 -8.59 -25.31 0.72
C ASP A 41 -10.04 -25.64 1.13
N ASP A 42 -10.24 -26.10 2.36
CA ASP A 42 -11.57 -26.30 2.95
C ASP A 42 -12.42 -25.03 2.95
N LEU A 43 -11.77 -23.87 3.22
CA LEU A 43 -12.44 -22.58 3.22
C LEU A 43 -12.92 -22.18 1.81
N GLU A 44 -12.15 -22.46 0.78
CA GLU A 44 -12.55 -22.22 -0.62
C GLU A 44 -13.66 -23.18 -1.07
N GLU A 45 -13.59 -24.46 -0.70
CA GLU A 45 -14.62 -25.45 -0.97
C GLU A 45 -15.94 -25.13 -0.27
N GLY A 46 -15.87 -24.58 0.95
CA GLY A 46 -17.03 -24.15 1.74
C GLY A 46 -17.82 -22.98 1.14
N GLY A 47 -17.33 -22.35 0.10
CA GLY A 47 -17.98 -21.26 -0.61
C GLY A 47 -17.37 -19.87 -0.28
N PRO A 48 -17.94 -18.79 -0.85
CA PRO A 48 -17.32 -17.49 -0.76
C PRO A 48 -17.23 -16.99 0.68
N ARG A 49 -16.04 -16.69 1.13
CA ARG A 49 -15.77 -15.90 2.34
C ARG A 49 -15.80 -14.41 2.01
N GLY A 50 -16.13 -13.56 2.93
CA GLY A 50 -16.01 -12.12 2.73
C GLY A 50 -14.54 -11.72 2.52
N HIS A 51 -14.32 -10.72 1.69
CA HIS A 51 -13.01 -10.12 1.54
C HIS A 51 -12.47 -9.63 2.90
N ASN A 52 -11.18 -9.80 3.16
CA ASN A 52 -10.53 -9.44 4.42
C ASN A 52 -10.93 -10.27 5.66
N ASN A 53 -11.69 -11.33 5.52
CA ASN A 53 -12.17 -12.16 6.62
C ASN A 53 -11.32 -13.43 6.86
N LEU A 54 -10.06 -13.41 6.46
CA LEU A 54 -9.20 -14.60 6.47
C LEU A 54 -8.83 -15.05 7.89
N LEU A 55 -8.32 -14.15 8.74
CA LEU A 55 -7.91 -14.50 10.09
C LEU A 55 -9.06 -14.98 11.00
N PRO A 56 -10.28 -14.42 10.95
CA PRO A 56 -11.41 -15.01 11.65
C PRO A 56 -11.77 -16.43 11.18
N CYS A 57 -11.50 -16.75 9.91
CA CYS A 57 -11.79 -18.07 9.35
C CYS A 57 -10.67 -19.09 9.64
N VAL A 58 -9.42 -18.65 9.62
CA VAL A 58 -8.22 -19.48 9.87
C VAL A 58 -7.33 -18.76 10.89
N PRO A 59 -7.71 -18.75 12.18
CA PRO A 59 -7.02 -17.95 13.20
C PRO A 59 -5.58 -18.43 13.47
N GLU A 60 -5.26 -19.67 13.19
CA GLU A 60 -3.89 -20.20 13.32
C GLU A 60 -2.87 -19.48 12.41
N LEU A 61 -3.30 -18.82 11.34
CA LEU A 61 -2.42 -17.98 10.51
C LEU A 61 -1.73 -16.87 11.30
N SER A 62 -2.27 -16.48 12.47
CA SER A 62 -1.60 -15.51 13.35
C SER A 62 -0.25 -16.01 13.86
N GLN A 63 -0.05 -17.32 14.01
CA GLN A 63 1.24 -17.90 14.48
C GLN A 63 2.37 -17.57 13.48
N MET A 64 2.10 -17.59 12.17
CA MET A 64 3.10 -17.21 11.17
C MET A 64 3.43 -15.70 11.26
N LEU A 65 2.45 -14.85 11.57
CA LEU A 65 2.68 -13.42 11.75
C LEU A 65 3.48 -13.10 13.02
N ASP A 66 3.37 -13.96 14.04
CA ASP A 66 4.07 -13.83 15.33
C ASP A 66 5.45 -14.52 15.36
N GLU A 67 5.79 -15.23 14.31
CA GLU A 67 7.03 -15.99 14.19
C GLU A 67 8.25 -15.04 14.18
N PRO A 68 9.34 -15.34 14.95
CA PRO A 68 10.45 -14.41 15.17
C PRO A 68 11.16 -13.89 13.91
N ILE A 69 11.29 -14.72 12.85
CA ILE A 69 11.94 -14.34 11.59
C ILE A 69 11.06 -13.32 10.85
N VAL A 70 9.75 -13.62 10.75
CA VAL A 70 8.77 -12.76 10.06
C VAL A 70 8.62 -11.44 10.80
N ARG A 71 8.43 -11.48 12.12
CA ARG A 71 8.36 -10.28 12.96
C ARG A 71 9.63 -9.44 12.86
N GLY A 72 10.78 -10.08 12.92
CA GLY A 72 12.06 -9.40 12.85
C GLY A 72 12.30 -8.69 11.52
N ALA A 73 11.93 -9.31 10.42
CA ALA A 73 12.01 -8.69 9.11
C ALA A 73 11.03 -7.51 8.96
N LEU A 74 9.77 -7.67 9.40
CA LEU A 74 8.79 -6.58 9.40
C LEU A 74 9.23 -5.41 10.29
N GLU A 75 9.76 -5.69 11.50
CA GLU A 75 10.30 -4.65 12.39
C GLU A 75 11.50 -3.94 11.77
N SER A 76 12.38 -4.67 11.11
CA SER A 76 13.53 -4.09 10.42
C SER A 76 13.11 -3.14 9.29
N ILE A 77 12.11 -3.54 8.50
CA ILE A 77 11.65 -2.79 7.32
C ILE A 77 10.72 -1.64 7.71
N LEU A 78 9.78 -1.87 8.64
CA LEU A 78 8.70 -0.92 8.97
C LEU A 78 8.90 -0.20 10.31
N GLY A 79 9.93 -0.56 11.07
CA GLY A 79 10.17 -0.02 12.41
C GLY A 79 9.35 -0.69 13.51
N PRO A 80 9.73 -0.47 14.78
CA PRO A 80 8.98 -0.97 15.92
C PRO A 80 7.57 -0.38 15.95
N GLY A 81 6.59 -1.17 16.40
CA GLY A 81 5.20 -0.72 16.48
C GLY A 81 4.46 -0.73 15.15
N TYR A 82 5.02 -1.34 14.09
CA TYR A 82 4.27 -1.61 12.87
C TYR A 82 2.98 -2.38 13.20
N TYR A 83 1.97 -2.27 12.36
CA TYR A 83 0.70 -2.93 12.59
C TYR A 83 0.14 -3.58 11.34
N LEU A 84 -0.66 -4.64 11.58
CA LEU A 84 -1.34 -5.37 10.54
C LEU A 84 -2.52 -4.54 10.01
N HIS A 85 -2.48 -4.21 8.74
CA HIS A 85 -3.60 -3.60 8.05
C HIS A 85 -4.78 -4.59 7.92
N PHE A 86 -5.99 -4.09 7.87
CA PHE A 86 -7.20 -4.92 7.78
C PHE A 86 -7.44 -5.52 6.39
N HIS A 87 -6.62 -5.21 5.38
CA HIS A 87 -6.62 -5.89 4.09
C HIS A 87 -5.81 -7.18 4.18
N ARG A 88 -6.51 -8.31 4.09
CA ARG A 88 -5.97 -9.68 4.27
C ARG A 88 -6.68 -10.59 3.29
N HIS A 89 -5.96 -11.18 2.36
CA HIS A 89 -6.59 -11.91 1.27
C HIS A 89 -5.80 -13.15 0.87
N ASP A 90 -6.50 -14.26 0.61
CA ASP A 90 -5.92 -15.41 -0.03
C ASP A 90 -6.13 -15.34 -1.55
N HIS A 91 -5.05 -15.42 -2.28
CA HIS A 91 -5.04 -15.49 -3.74
C HIS A 91 -5.02 -16.96 -4.17
N PHE A 92 -6.17 -17.59 -4.07
CA PHE A 92 -6.38 -18.96 -4.53
C PHE A 92 -6.14 -19.12 -6.03
N ASN A 93 -5.39 -20.14 -6.41
CA ASN A 93 -5.12 -20.47 -7.81
C ASN A 93 -5.24 -21.97 -8.07
N PHE A 94 -6.25 -22.31 -8.86
CA PHE A 94 -6.44 -23.66 -9.39
C PHE A 94 -6.81 -23.58 -10.87
N LEU A 95 -5.93 -24.08 -11.74
CA LEU A 95 -6.08 -24.06 -13.21
C LEU A 95 -6.36 -22.66 -13.81
N ASN A 96 -5.99 -21.62 -13.12
CA ASN A 96 -6.18 -20.25 -13.58
C ASN A 96 -4.99 -19.78 -14.43
N ALA A 97 -5.29 -18.99 -15.47
CA ALA A 97 -4.26 -18.33 -16.29
C ALA A 97 -3.38 -17.36 -15.48
N ALA A 98 -2.28 -16.93 -16.07
CA ALA A 98 -1.47 -15.83 -15.55
C ALA A 98 -2.34 -14.57 -15.34
N GLN A 99 -1.95 -13.73 -14.38
CA GLN A 99 -2.62 -12.46 -14.09
C GLN A 99 -1.79 -11.32 -14.67
N PRO A 100 -2.40 -10.31 -15.31
CA PRO A 100 -1.68 -9.13 -15.75
C PRO A 100 -0.94 -8.43 -14.62
N LEU A 101 0.23 -7.90 -14.93
CA LEU A 101 1.01 -7.11 -14.00
C LEU A 101 0.27 -5.83 -13.59
N HIS A 102 0.28 -5.52 -12.30
CA HIS A 102 -0.38 -4.35 -11.71
C HIS A 102 0.39 -3.86 -10.48
N LYS A 103 0.09 -2.64 -10.06
CA LYS A 103 0.42 -2.10 -8.75
C LYS A 103 -0.86 -1.99 -7.94
N ASP A 104 -0.82 -2.36 -6.67
CA ASP A 104 -2.00 -2.20 -5.79
C ASP A 104 -2.37 -0.73 -5.58
N GLY A 105 -1.40 0.15 -5.58
CA GLY A 105 -1.59 1.60 -5.49
C GLY A 105 -2.31 2.25 -6.67
N ASP A 106 -2.49 1.54 -7.80
CA ASP A 106 -3.20 2.05 -8.97
C ASP A 106 -4.71 2.24 -8.74
N ASN A 107 -5.25 1.63 -7.68
CA ASN A 107 -6.65 1.74 -7.33
C ASN A 107 -6.83 2.46 -5.98
N HIS A 108 -6.78 3.79 -5.99
CA HIS A 108 -6.85 4.65 -4.81
C HIS A 108 -8.06 4.45 -3.91
N SER A 109 -9.16 3.92 -4.44
CA SER A 109 -10.38 3.73 -3.65
C SER A 109 -10.27 2.61 -2.61
N HIS A 110 -9.32 1.71 -2.74
CA HIS A 110 -9.21 0.52 -1.89
C HIS A 110 -8.21 0.67 -0.75
N TYR A 111 -7.19 1.53 -0.88
CA TYR A 111 -6.11 1.65 0.08
C TYR A 111 -6.19 2.97 0.86
N ALA A 112 -5.61 2.96 2.05
CA ALA A 112 -5.80 4.02 3.01
C ALA A 112 -5.16 5.34 2.60
N VAL A 113 -4.14 5.32 1.74
CA VAL A 113 -3.27 6.45 1.48
C VAL A 113 -3.17 6.70 0.00
N ASP A 114 -3.52 7.91 -0.44
CA ASP A 114 -3.08 8.43 -1.72
C ASP A 114 -1.64 8.90 -1.55
N GLY A 115 -0.89 9.08 -2.57
CA GLY A 115 0.54 9.40 -2.46
C GLY A 115 1.45 8.19 -2.32
N LEU A 116 0.94 6.99 -2.00
CA LEU A 116 1.74 5.75 -1.98
C LEU A 116 2.52 5.50 -3.28
N ARG A 117 2.01 6.00 -4.39
CA ARG A 117 2.70 5.90 -5.69
C ARG A 117 4.01 6.67 -5.75
N ARG A 118 4.19 7.65 -4.87
CA ARG A 118 5.40 8.48 -4.78
C ARG A 118 6.26 8.12 -3.58
N MET A 119 5.74 7.28 -2.68
CA MET A 119 6.45 6.90 -1.48
C MET A 119 7.46 5.80 -1.76
N HIS A 120 8.67 6.20 -2.10
CA HIS A 120 9.79 5.28 -2.04
C HIS A 120 10.17 4.92 -0.59
N ARG A 121 9.87 5.80 0.37
CA ARG A 121 9.97 5.54 1.81
C ARG A 121 8.98 4.44 2.19
N THR A 122 9.49 3.33 2.74
CA THR A 122 8.68 2.16 3.02
C THR A 122 7.78 2.39 4.24
N ARG A 123 6.57 2.90 4.01
CA ARG A 123 5.51 3.04 5.03
C ARG A 123 4.50 1.91 4.98
N PHE A 124 4.46 1.16 3.89
CA PHE A 124 3.63 -0.02 3.69
C PHE A 124 4.45 -1.15 3.09
N ALA A 125 4.16 -2.38 3.52
CA ALA A 125 4.74 -3.58 2.94
C ALA A 125 3.68 -4.66 2.80
N MET A 126 3.76 -5.42 1.71
CA MET A 126 2.97 -6.63 1.50
C MET A 126 3.78 -7.83 1.99
N LEU A 127 3.09 -8.80 2.56
CA LEU A 127 3.63 -10.09 2.90
C LEU A 127 2.86 -11.15 2.13
N PHE A 128 3.57 -12.02 1.41
CA PHE A 128 3.04 -13.16 0.68
C PHE A 128 3.55 -14.44 1.33
N TYR A 129 2.65 -15.23 1.89
CA TYR A 129 2.95 -16.50 2.52
C TYR A 129 2.46 -17.66 1.67
N TYR A 130 3.32 -18.65 1.45
CA TYR A 130 3.00 -19.91 0.79
C TYR A 130 2.92 -21.04 1.82
N PRO A 131 1.72 -21.60 2.11
CA PRO A 131 1.59 -22.76 2.98
C PRO A 131 2.00 -24.08 2.31
N GLN A 132 2.32 -24.08 1.02
CA GLN A 132 2.72 -25.23 0.24
C GLN A 132 3.93 -24.93 -0.63
N ASP A 133 4.62 -25.96 -1.08
CA ASP A 133 5.64 -25.83 -2.12
C ASP A 133 5.05 -25.14 -3.33
N THR A 134 5.75 -24.15 -3.83
CA THR A 134 5.31 -23.30 -4.94
C THR A 134 6.38 -23.25 -6.02
N PRO A 135 6.58 -24.36 -6.76
CA PRO A 135 7.42 -24.38 -7.96
C PRO A 135 6.74 -23.61 -9.10
N LEU A 136 7.45 -23.45 -10.23
CA LEU A 136 6.98 -22.65 -11.38
C LEU A 136 5.64 -23.16 -11.93
N GLU A 137 5.44 -24.46 -11.93
CA GLU A 137 4.25 -25.16 -12.46
C GLU A 137 2.99 -24.88 -11.64
N LYS A 138 3.15 -24.47 -10.37
CA LYS A 138 2.04 -24.05 -9.50
C LYS A 138 1.59 -22.61 -9.71
N GLY A 139 2.18 -21.88 -10.66
CA GLY A 139 1.78 -20.50 -10.95
C GLY A 139 2.08 -19.55 -9.79
N PRO A 140 3.35 -19.37 -9.41
CA PRO A 140 3.77 -18.48 -8.33
C PRO A 140 3.37 -17.03 -8.59
N THR A 141 3.48 -16.19 -7.57
CA THR A 141 3.44 -14.75 -7.76
C THR A 141 4.69 -14.31 -8.52
N GLY A 142 4.51 -13.47 -9.52
CA GLY A 142 5.59 -12.78 -10.22
C GLY A 142 5.72 -11.36 -9.71
N ILE A 143 6.94 -10.88 -9.60
CA ILE A 143 7.26 -9.49 -9.29
C ILE A 143 8.24 -8.95 -10.32
N VAL A 144 8.28 -7.63 -10.47
CA VAL A 144 9.34 -6.95 -11.22
C VAL A 144 10.22 -6.20 -10.23
N PRO A 145 11.43 -6.69 -9.93
CA PRO A 145 12.35 -6.02 -9.01
C PRO A 145 12.58 -4.56 -9.38
N ARG A 146 12.79 -3.68 -8.41
CA ARG A 146 13.02 -2.23 -8.56
C ARG A 146 11.85 -1.44 -9.15
N SER A 147 10.76 -2.08 -9.54
CA SER A 147 9.61 -1.42 -10.19
C SER A 147 8.83 -0.46 -9.29
N HIS A 148 9.03 -0.52 -7.98
CA HIS A 148 8.42 0.40 -7.02
C HIS A 148 8.97 1.83 -7.15
N TYR A 149 10.13 2.02 -7.78
CA TYR A 149 10.77 3.32 -7.95
C TYR A 149 10.22 4.14 -9.10
N VAL A 150 9.75 3.49 -10.16
CA VAL A 150 9.35 4.20 -11.37
C VAL A 150 7.87 3.97 -11.70
N PRO A 151 7.15 5.01 -12.11
CA PRO A 151 5.78 4.87 -12.57
C PRO A 151 5.76 4.26 -13.97
N ARG A 152 4.70 3.52 -14.28
CA ARG A 152 4.44 3.00 -15.63
C ARG A 152 3.62 4.00 -16.46
N ARG A 153 4.07 5.25 -16.55
CA ARG A 153 3.31 6.39 -17.06
C ARG A 153 2.68 6.16 -18.44
N ALA A 154 3.45 5.68 -19.39
CA ALA A 154 2.96 5.43 -20.75
C ALA A 154 1.87 4.35 -20.77
N LEU A 155 2.04 3.27 -20.00
CA LEU A 155 1.06 2.20 -19.87
C LEU A 155 -0.18 2.67 -19.11
N GLU A 156 -0.02 3.44 -18.05
CA GLU A 156 -1.12 4.03 -17.27
C GLU A 156 -1.94 4.98 -18.13
N ALA A 157 -1.29 5.84 -18.92
CA ALA A 157 -1.96 6.73 -19.87
C ALA A 157 -2.72 5.93 -20.96
N ALA A 158 -2.11 4.87 -21.49
CA ALA A 158 -2.77 3.98 -22.45
C ALA A 158 -3.98 3.25 -21.82
N ARG A 159 -3.89 2.86 -20.55
CA ARG A 159 -4.98 2.21 -19.79
C ARG A 159 -6.08 3.18 -19.38
N ALA A 160 -5.85 4.49 -19.34
CA ALA A 160 -6.85 5.47 -18.90
C ALA A 160 -8.15 5.38 -19.73
N ARG A 161 -8.05 5.22 -21.05
CA ARG A 161 -9.23 5.04 -21.93
C ARG A 161 -9.99 3.75 -21.61
N MET A 162 -9.29 2.66 -21.31
CA MET A 162 -9.91 1.42 -20.89
C MET A 162 -10.61 1.57 -19.53
N ASN A 163 -10.02 2.31 -18.61
CA ASN A 163 -10.63 2.56 -17.29
C ASN A 163 -11.92 3.39 -17.41
N GLU A 164 -11.95 4.40 -18.28
CA GLU A 164 -13.17 5.15 -18.55
C GLU A 164 -14.23 4.27 -19.21
N PHE A 165 -13.88 3.43 -20.16
CA PHE A 165 -14.79 2.45 -20.74
C PHE A 165 -15.35 1.49 -19.66
N ASN A 166 -14.50 0.92 -18.81
CA ASN A 166 -14.92 0.03 -17.74
C ASN A 166 -15.86 0.72 -16.73
N LYS A 167 -15.61 1.99 -16.42
CA LYS A 167 -16.47 2.80 -15.56
C LYS A 167 -17.85 3.02 -16.18
N ALA A 168 -17.90 3.39 -17.46
CA ALA A 168 -19.14 3.52 -18.20
C ALA A 168 -19.89 2.19 -18.30
N LEU A 169 -19.17 1.10 -18.58
CA LEU A 169 -19.74 -0.24 -18.65
C LEU A 169 -20.36 -0.68 -17.32
N ARG A 170 -19.71 -0.39 -16.20
CA ARG A 170 -20.26 -0.66 -14.87
C ARG A 170 -21.56 0.10 -14.61
N GLN A 171 -21.62 1.38 -15.01
CA GLN A 171 -22.86 2.16 -14.91
C GLN A 171 -23.99 1.57 -15.75
N GLN A 172 -23.68 1.14 -16.97
CA GLN A 172 -24.64 0.44 -17.85
C GLN A 172 -25.10 -0.87 -17.25
N ALA A 173 -24.20 -1.65 -16.64
CA ALA A 173 -24.54 -2.89 -15.96
C ALA A 173 -25.49 -2.65 -14.77
N VAL A 174 -25.24 -1.62 -13.97
CA VAL A 174 -26.14 -1.20 -12.87
C VAL A 174 -27.52 -0.82 -13.41
N ALA A 175 -27.57 -0.03 -14.47
CA ALA A 175 -28.84 0.37 -15.10
C ALA A 175 -29.61 -0.81 -15.69
N LYS A 176 -28.90 -1.80 -16.25
CA LYS A 176 -29.49 -2.95 -16.93
C LYS A 176 -29.95 -4.07 -15.97
N PHE A 177 -29.19 -4.34 -14.95
CA PHE A 177 -29.38 -5.50 -14.08
C PHE A 177 -29.74 -5.14 -12.62
N GLY A 178 -29.48 -3.91 -12.20
CA GLY A 178 -29.54 -3.48 -10.80
C GLY A 178 -28.22 -3.67 -10.06
N ALA A 179 -27.96 -2.85 -9.06
CA ALA A 179 -26.71 -2.87 -8.28
C ALA A 179 -26.52 -4.20 -7.53
N ASP A 180 -27.60 -4.79 -7.02
CA ASP A 180 -27.56 -5.97 -6.16
C ASP A 180 -27.22 -7.28 -6.92
N VAL A 181 -27.36 -7.28 -8.24
CA VAL A 181 -27.16 -8.48 -9.07
C VAL A 181 -25.97 -8.40 -10.02
N LEU A 182 -25.09 -7.42 -9.86
CA LEU A 182 -23.87 -7.29 -10.67
C LEU A 182 -22.94 -8.51 -10.57
N GLY A 183 -23.01 -9.25 -9.49
CA GLY A 183 -22.30 -10.51 -9.28
C GLY A 183 -22.95 -11.75 -9.93
N SER A 184 -24.11 -11.62 -10.56
CA SER A 184 -24.77 -12.74 -11.21
C SER A 184 -24.02 -13.22 -12.46
N GLU A 185 -24.17 -14.50 -12.82
CA GLU A 185 -23.54 -15.04 -14.04
C GLU A 185 -24.02 -14.31 -15.30
N GLN A 186 -25.27 -13.90 -15.35
CA GLN A 186 -25.83 -13.14 -16.46
C GLN A 186 -25.16 -11.76 -16.62
N ALA A 187 -24.96 -11.02 -15.52
CA ALA A 187 -24.28 -9.72 -15.54
C ALA A 187 -22.79 -9.88 -15.92
N ARG A 188 -22.13 -10.91 -15.40
CA ARG A 188 -20.73 -11.22 -15.75
C ARG A 188 -20.58 -11.62 -17.22
N ALA A 189 -21.47 -12.47 -17.75
CA ALA A 189 -21.44 -12.89 -19.15
C ALA A 189 -21.64 -11.68 -20.09
N TRP A 190 -22.62 -10.82 -19.78
CA TRP A 190 -22.82 -9.58 -20.52
C TRP A 190 -21.57 -8.67 -20.47
N HIS A 191 -20.97 -8.50 -19.29
CA HIS A 191 -19.76 -7.69 -19.13
C HIS A 191 -18.59 -8.24 -19.96
N ARG A 192 -18.37 -9.57 -19.94
CA ARG A 192 -17.35 -10.23 -20.79
C ARG A 192 -17.60 -9.94 -22.27
N GLN A 193 -18.83 -10.11 -22.75
CA GLN A 193 -19.20 -9.82 -24.14
C GLN A 193 -18.90 -8.38 -24.54
N GLN A 194 -19.23 -7.39 -23.69
CA GLN A 194 -18.93 -5.98 -23.97
C GLN A 194 -17.42 -5.70 -24.04
N LEU A 195 -16.64 -6.33 -23.16
CA LEU A 195 -15.17 -6.23 -23.19
C LEU A 195 -14.58 -6.87 -24.45
N GLU A 196 -15.06 -8.02 -24.86
CA GLU A 196 -14.63 -8.68 -26.10
C GLU A 196 -14.93 -7.82 -27.33
N GLN A 197 -16.12 -7.23 -27.37
CA GLN A 197 -16.49 -6.30 -28.44
C GLN A 197 -15.58 -5.06 -28.45
N TYR A 198 -15.35 -4.44 -27.28
CA TYR A 198 -14.44 -3.29 -27.18
C TYR A 198 -13.03 -3.62 -27.66
N ARG A 199 -12.52 -4.81 -27.34
CA ARG A 199 -11.22 -5.28 -27.83
C ARG A 199 -11.20 -5.43 -29.33
N ALA A 200 -12.26 -6.02 -29.91
CA ALA A 200 -12.39 -6.18 -31.36
C ALA A 200 -12.44 -4.84 -32.11
N ASP A 201 -13.07 -3.84 -31.48
CA ASP A 201 -13.25 -2.51 -32.07
C ASP A 201 -11.99 -1.61 -31.89
N ASN A 202 -11.06 -1.97 -30.98
CA ASN A 202 -9.88 -1.16 -30.66
C ASN A 202 -8.57 -1.99 -30.67
N PRO A 203 -8.26 -2.77 -31.73
CA PRO A 203 -7.11 -3.66 -31.75
C PRO A 203 -5.77 -2.93 -31.58
N ASP A 204 -5.63 -1.75 -32.17
CA ASP A 204 -4.38 -0.95 -32.11
C ASP A 204 -4.09 -0.48 -30.67
N GLN A 205 -5.13 -0.14 -29.90
CA GLN A 205 -4.97 0.24 -28.50
C GLN A 205 -4.40 -0.93 -27.68
N PHE A 206 -4.90 -2.14 -27.89
CA PHE A 206 -4.44 -3.33 -27.15
C PHE A 206 -3.04 -3.73 -27.58
N THR A 207 -2.72 -3.62 -28.86
CA THR A 207 -1.37 -3.85 -29.38
C THR A 207 -0.37 -2.85 -28.76
N ALA A 208 -0.71 -1.58 -28.71
CA ALA A 208 0.13 -0.56 -28.09
C ALA A 208 0.30 -0.80 -26.56
N MET A 209 -0.77 -1.18 -25.87
CA MET A 209 -0.70 -1.51 -24.44
C MET A 209 0.20 -2.74 -24.20
N ALA A 210 0.09 -3.78 -25.02
CA ALA A 210 0.93 -4.97 -24.92
C ALA A 210 2.41 -4.64 -25.13
N ALA A 211 2.73 -3.80 -26.12
CA ALA A 211 4.08 -3.35 -26.37
C ALA A 211 4.68 -2.53 -25.19
N LEU A 212 3.84 -1.75 -24.51
CA LEU A 212 4.24 -1.00 -23.30
C LEU A 212 4.39 -1.90 -22.06
N ASP A 213 3.69 -3.02 -22.00
CA ASP A 213 3.75 -3.98 -20.90
C ASP A 213 4.86 -5.03 -21.07
N GLU A 214 5.31 -5.28 -22.31
CA GLU A 214 6.29 -6.31 -22.65
C GLU A 214 7.60 -6.19 -21.88
N PRO A 215 8.24 -5.03 -21.72
CA PRO A 215 9.48 -4.91 -20.95
C PRO A 215 9.30 -5.31 -19.48
N TRP A 216 8.13 -5.04 -18.90
CA TRP A 216 7.78 -5.42 -17.54
C TRP A 216 7.55 -6.93 -17.41
N GLU A 217 6.86 -7.52 -18.38
CA GLU A 217 6.66 -8.97 -18.45
C GLU A 217 8.00 -9.72 -18.66
N ALA A 218 8.92 -9.16 -19.46
CA ALA A 218 10.25 -9.72 -19.68
C ALA A 218 11.15 -9.64 -18.42
N ALA A 219 10.99 -8.60 -17.60
CA ALA A 219 11.73 -8.40 -16.36
C ALA A 219 11.11 -9.13 -15.15
N LYS A 220 9.94 -9.74 -15.31
CA LYS A 220 9.23 -10.42 -14.25
C LYS A 220 9.94 -11.69 -13.79
N ILE A 221 10.17 -11.81 -12.49
CA ILE A 221 10.72 -13.01 -11.86
C ILE A 221 9.66 -13.73 -11.04
N PRO A 222 9.66 -15.08 -10.95
CA PRO A 222 8.78 -15.83 -10.10
C PRO A 222 9.28 -15.83 -8.65
N LEU A 223 8.38 -15.65 -7.69
CA LEU A 223 8.64 -15.92 -6.28
C LEU A 223 8.40 -17.41 -6.03
N LEU A 224 9.46 -18.20 -6.12
CA LEU A 224 9.44 -19.64 -5.85
C LEU A 224 9.73 -19.89 -4.37
N GLY A 225 9.35 -21.07 -3.86
CA GLY A 225 9.75 -21.52 -2.52
C GLY A 225 9.03 -22.77 -2.05
N ASP A 226 9.60 -23.35 -0.99
CA ASP A 226 9.03 -24.47 -0.26
C ASP A 226 7.88 -23.99 0.66
N ALA A 227 7.12 -24.94 1.20
CA ALA A 227 6.12 -24.67 2.23
C ALA A 227 6.73 -23.85 3.39
N GLY A 228 6.08 -22.77 3.78
CA GLY A 228 6.63 -21.85 4.78
C GLY A 228 7.40 -20.65 4.23
N THR A 229 7.54 -20.55 2.92
CA THR A 229 8.16 -19.37 2.30
C THR A 229 7.30 -18.12 2.51
N VAL A 230 7.95 -17.04 2.95
CA VAL A 230 7.38 -15.73 3.17
C VAL A 230 8.16 -14.70 2.36
N ASN A 231 7.46 -13.96 1.50
CA ASN A 231 8.06 -12.86 0.76
C ASN A 231 7.50 -11.54 1.31
N ILE A 232 8.38 -10.65 1.78
CA ILE A 232 8.01 -9.28 2.13
C ILE A 232 8.37 -8.38 0.95
N VAL A 233 7.38 -7.64 0.45
CA VAL A 233 7.47 -6.90 -0.81
C VAL A 233 7.03 -5.46 -0.57
N HIS A 234 7.75 -4.50 -1.15
CA HIS A 234 7.34 -3.10 -1.14
C HIS A 234 5.93 -2.94 -1.74
N PHE A 235 5.08 -2.13 -1.09
CA PHE A 235 3.67 -2.01 -1.48
C PHE A 235 3.48 -1.61 -2.96
N ASP A 236 4.33 -0.74 -3.48
CA ASP A 236 4.23 -0.24 -4.86
C ASP A 236 4.98 -1.12 -5.90
N MET A 237 5.33 -2.35 -5.54
CA MET A 237 5.94 -3.31 -6.45
C MET A 237 4.96 -3.73 -7.54
N VAL A 238 5.42 -3.73 -8.79
CA VAL A 238 4.67 -4.34 -9.90
C VAL A 238 4.66 -5.84 -9.71
N HIS A 239 3.47 -6.41 -9.63
CA HIS A 239 3.29 -7.84 -9.39
C HIS A 239 2.05 -8.41 -10.10
N GLY A 240 1.97 -9.73 -10.13
CA GLY A 240 0.84 -10.47 -10.69
C GLY A 240 1.09 -11.97 -10.58
N ARG A 241 0.19 -12.80 -11.08
CA ARG A 241 0.47 -14.24 -11.19
C ARG A 241 1.45 -14.48 -12.34
N HIS A 242 2.60 -15.10 -12.03
CA HIS A 242 3.68 -15.30 -13.00
C HIS A 242 3.24 -16.19 -14.17
N SER A 243 2.68 -17.35 -13.86
CA SER A 243 2.28 -18.38 -14.81
C SER A 243 0.95 -19.02 -14.40
N ALA A 244 0.38 -19.85 -15.27
CA ALA A 244 -0.76 -20.69 -14.90
C ALA A 244 -0.34 -21.74 -13.86
N ASN A 245 -1.27 -22.13 -12.98
CA ASN A 245 -1.13 -23.36 -12.23
C ASN A 245 -1.57 -24.52 -13.14
N VAL A 246 -0.62 -25.35 -13.53
CA VAL A 246 -0.85 -26.52 -14.41
C VAL A 246 -0.80 -27.84 -13.63
N THR A 247 -0.73 -27.76 -12.29
CA THR A 247 -0.75 -28.94 -11.41
C THR A 247 -2.21 -29.34 -11.07
N ASP A 248 -2.36 -30.51 -10.50
CA ASP A 248 -3.64 -31.05 -10.03
C ASP A 248 -4.04 -30.62 -8.61
N SER A 249 -3.25 -29.71 -8.01
CA SER A 249 -3.50 -29.19 -6.65
C SER A 249 -3.61 -27.67 -6.63
N SER A 250 -4.37 -27.15 -5.68
CA SER A 250 -4.52 -25.72 -5.45
C SER A 250 -3.21 -25.06 -4.96
N ARG A 251 -3.07 -23.79 -5.30
CA ARG A 251 -2.04 -22.93 -4.74
C ARG A 251 -2.70 -21.78 -3.99
N HIS A 252 -2.38 -21.66 -2.72
CA HIS A 252 -2.71 -20.52 -1.89
C HIS A 252 -1.53 -19.55 -1.81
N MET A 253 -1.81 -18.27 -1.87
CA MET A 253 -0.89 -17.20 -1.55
C MET A 253 -1.62 -16.24 -0.63
N VAL A 254 -1.31 -16.36 0.66
CA VAL A 254 -1.94 -15.52 1.68
C VAL A 254 -1.23 -14.17 1.69
N LYS A 255 -1.99 -13.11 1.38
CA LYS A 255 -1.52 -11.73 1.37
C LYS A 255 -1.93 -11.02 2.64
N PHE A 256 -0.95 -10.44 3.32
CA PHE A 256 -1.14 -9.48 4.38
C PHE A 256 -0.50 -8.15 4.00
N LEU A 257 -1.08 -7.07 4.49
CA LEU A 257 -0.52 -5.73 4.36
C LEU A 257 -0.15 -5.20 5.74
N PHE A 258 1.04 -4.63 5.85
CA PHE A 258 1.53 -4.02 7.09
C PHE A 258 1.84 -2.55 6.88
N THR A 259 1.67 -1.77 7.94
CA THR A 259 1.85 -0.33 7.92
C THR A 259 2.85 0.09 8.99
N ARG A 260 3.78 0.96 8.62
CA ARG A 260 4.68 1.64 9.56
C ARG A 260 3.86 2.56 10.46
N ASP A 261 4.18 2.57 11.74
CA ASP A 261 3.57 3.48 12.71
C ASP A 261 4.12 4.90 12.55
N ARG A 262 5.44 5.06 12.70
CA ARG A 262 6.14 6.35 12.70
C ARG A 262 7.31 6.35 11.73
N ASP A 263 7.65 7.52 11.21
CA ASP A 263 8.88 7.68 10.44
C ASP A 263 10.10 7.35 11.33
N PRO A 264 11.19 6.84 10.74
CA PRO A 264 12.33 6.37 11.52
C PRO A 264 13.03 7.50 12.27
N ILE A 265 13.39 7.21 13.51
CA ILE A 265 14.29 8.05 14.33
C ILE A 265 15.65 7.38 14.55
N GLY A 266 15.84 6.17 14.03
CA GLY A 266 17.04 5.36 14.09
C GLY A 266 16.82 4.06 13.32
N ALA A 267 17.89 3.30 13.08
CA ALA A 267 17.82 1.99 12.45
C ALA A 267 17.04 0.99 13.31
N SER A 268 16.11 0.27 12.69
CA SER A 268 15.29 -0.77 13.33
C SER A 268 15.76 -2.19 13.01
N TRP A 269 16.95 -2.34 12.46
CA TRP A 269 17.60 -3.61 12.15
C TRP A 269 18.99 -3.71 12.81
N ARG A 270 19.70 -4.81 12.63
CA ARG A 270 21.08 -4.98 13.14
C ARG A 270 22.06 -4.17 12.28
N HIS A 271 22.11 -2.85 12.55
CA HIS A 271 22.92 -1.89 11.83
C HIS A 271 24.30 -1.73 12.48
N ASP A 272 25.37 -1.84 11.69
CA ASP A 272 26.75 -1.72 12.16
C ASP A 272 27.29 -0.27 12.15
N GLY A 273 26.50 0.69 11.67
CA GLY A 273 26.88 2.10 11.56
C GLY A 273 27.38 2.49 10.17
N SER A 274 27.46 1.58 9.21
CA SER A 274 27.97 1.85 7.87
C SER A 274 27.05 2.79 7.07
N ALA A 275 27.65 3.53 6.15
CA ALA A 275 26.93 4.26 5.12
C ALA A 275 26.50 3.29 4.00
N TRP A 276 25.61 3.75 3.11
CA TRP A 276 25.36 3.04 1.86
C TRP A 276 26.68 2.85 1.10
N PRO A 277 26.97 1.65 0.58
CA PRO A 277 28.21 1.41 -0.17
C PRO A 277 28.30 2.32 -1.40
N GLU A 278 29.52 2.58 -1.86
CA GLU A 278 29.74 3.25 -3.15
C GLU A 278 29.15 2.41 -4.28
N ASP A 279 28.44 3.07 -5.18
CA ASP A 279 27.70 2.44 -6.26
C ASP A 279 27.63 3.43 -7.44
N ASP A 280 27.96 2.94 -8.64
CA ASP A 280 27.93 3.70 -9.89
C ASP A 280 26.58 3.64 -10.61
N ASP A 281 25.58 2.96 -10.02
CA ASP A 281 24.23 2.89 -10.58
C ASP A 281 23.57 4.28 -10.54
N THR A 282 22.86 4.63 -11.60
CA THR A 282 22.11 5.90 -11.69
C THR A 282 21.09 6.08 -10.57
N MET A 283 20.64 4.98 -9.96
CA MET A 283 19.72 4.95 -8.82
C MET A 283 20.42 5.05 -7.45
N ALA A 284 21.75 5.03 -7.38
CA ALA A 284 22.47 5.09 -6.12
C ALA A 284 22.09 6.29 -5.22
N PRO A 285 21.81 7.50 -5.75
CA PRO A 285 21.29 8.61 -4.94
C PRO A 285 19.98 8.30 -4.25
N VAL A 286 19.09 7.59 -4.91
CA VAL A 286 17.79 7.18 -4.35
C VAL A 286 18.00 6.23 -3.17
N TRP A 287 18.78 5.17 -3.37
CA TRP A 287 19.03 4.17 -2.33
C TRP A 287 19.78 4.75 -1.13
N ARG A 288 20.75 5.63 -1.37
CA ARG A 288 21.47 6.36 -0.32
C ARG A 288 20.52 7.24 0.51
N SER A 289 19.63 7.98 -0.15
CA SER A 289 18.63 8.80 0.53
C SER A 289 17.67 7.95 1.39
N LEU A 290 17.22 6.81 0.88
CA LEU A 290 16.34 5.89 1.61
C LEU A 290 17.06 5.20 2.76
N TRP A 291 18.32 4.82 2.60
CA TRP A 291 19.16 4.28 3.66
C TRP A 291 19.28 5.27 4.83
N ASP A 292 19.60 6.51 4.51
CA ASP A 292 19.69 7.56 5.52
C ASP A 292 18.34 7.82 6.19
N TRP A 293 17.25 7.84 5.41
CA TRP A 293 15.92 7.98 5.98
C TRP A 293 15.56 6.82 6.93
N HIS A 294 15.81 5.57 6.55
CA HIS A 294 15.56 4.40 7.41
C HIS A 294 16.38 4.44 8.71
N ARG A 295 17.53 5.08 8.69
CA ARG A 295 18.39 5.30 9.87
C ARG A 295 17.95 6.50 10.71
N GLY A 296 16.94 7.27 10.29
CA GLY A 296 16.60 8.55 10.91
C GLY A 296 17.70 9.59 10.76
N ALA A 297 18.60 9.44 9.80
CA ALA A 297 19.76 10.30 9.58
C ALA A 297 19.44 11.40 8.56
N ARG A 298 20.21 12.48 8.62
CA ARG A 298 20.21 13.48 7.54
C ARG A 298 20.84 12.89 6.28
N PRO A 299 20.35 13.27 5.08
CA PRO A 299 20.97 12.84 3.84
C PRO A 299 22.47 13.10 3.80
N GLY A 300 23.24 12.11 3.38
CA GLY A 300 24.68 12.22 3.18
C GLY A 300 25.06 13.22 2.09
N PRO A 301 26.35 13.62 2.00
CA PRO A 301 26.82 14.50 0.94
C PRO A 301 26.69 13.81 -0.43
N MET A 302 26.32 14.60 -1.44
CA MET A 302 26.33 14.17 -2.83
C MET A 302 27.62 14.62 -3.52
N PRO A 303 28.17 13.86 -4.47
CA PRO A 303 29.25 14.33 -5.32
C PRO A 303 28.85 15.64 -6.03
N PRO A 304 29.80 16.57 -6.23
CA PRO A 304 29.55 17.79 -6.96
C PRO A 304 29.45 17.48 -8.45
N GLU A 305 28.24 17.22 -8.93
CA GLU A 305 27.92 17.03 -10.34
C GLU A 305 26.80 17.97 -10.75
N ASP A 306 26.73 18.28 -12.03
CA ASP A 306 25.63 19.05 -12.60
C ASP A 306 24.43 18.11 -12.83
N TRP A 307 23.57 18.03 -11.83
CA TRP A 307 22.39 17.15 -11.84
C TRP A 307 21.20 17.74 -12.59
N GLU A 308 21.14 19.06 -12.72
CA GLU A 308 19.98 19.76 -13.28
C GLU A 308 19.67 19.31 -14.73
N PRO A 309 20.62 19.22 -15.67
CA PRO A 309 20.34 18.72 -17.00
C PRO A 309 19.84 17.28 -17.04
N ARG A 310 20.20 16.46 -16.03
CA ARG A 310 19.77 15.06 -15.96
C ARG A 310 18.33 14.91 -15.46
N LEU A 311 17.79 15.93 -14.78
CA LEU A 311 16.41 15.93 -14.30
C LEU A 311 15.40 15.78 -15.44
N THR A 312 15.71 16.31 -16.62
CA THR A 312 14.86 16.24 -17.82
C THR A 312 15.14 15.03 -18.71
N SER A 313 15.92 14.06 -18.24
CA SER A 313 16.21 12.84 -18.99
C SER A 313 14.93 12.07 -19.34
N ALA A 314 14.91 11.49 -20.55
CA ALA A 314 13.86 10.57 -20.97
C ALA A 314 13.94 9.20 -20.25
N ASP A 315 15.09 8.87 -19.67
CA ASP A 315 15.27 7.71 -18.81
C ASP A 315 14.82 8.04 -17.39
N ASP A 316 13.74 7.38 -16.97
CA ASP A 316 13.13 7.60 -15.65
C ASP A 316 14.11 7.35 -14.48
N HIS A 317 15.05 6.41 -14.60
CA HIS A 317 16.04 6.13 -13.56
C HIS A 317 17.07 7.25 -13.45
N VAL A 318 17.53 7.78 -14.58
CA VAL A 318 18.46 8.93 -14.63
C VAL A 318 17.79 10.18 -14.07
N SER A 319 16.55 10.47 -14.50
CA SER A 319 15.77 11.61 -14.02
C SER A 319 15.50 11.52 -12.50
N LEU A 320 15.15 10.32 -12.00
CA LEU A 320 14.90 10.08 -10.60
C LEU A 320 16.17 10.24 -9.74
N GLY A 321 17.29 9.67 -10.17
CA GLY A 321 18.60 9.83 -9.52
C GLY A 321 18.99 11.29 -9.41
N ALA A 322 18.79 12.06 -10.48
CA ALA A 322 19.04 13.51 -10.48
C ALA A 322 18.12 14.27 -9.50
N ALA A 323 16.83 13.95 -9.49
CA ALA A 323 15.88 14.56 -8.56
C ALA A 323 16.27 14.33 -7.09
N TYR A 324 16.65 13.10 -6.74
CA TYR A 324 17.13 12.79 -5.38
C TYR A 324 18.43 13.50 -5.06
N SER A 325 19.37 13.59 -6.01
CA SER A 325 20.65 14.29 -5.82
C SER A 325 20.45 15.77 -5.55
N LEU A 326 19.58 16.44 -6.33
CA LEU A 326 19.19 17.84 -6.10
C LEU A 326 18.52 18.01 -4.73
N GLY A 327 17.58 17.11 -4.38
CA GLY A 327 16.90 17.14 -3.09
C GLY A 327 17.85 16.97 -1.91
N MET A 328 18.76 16.00 -1.98
CA MET A 328 19.78 15.80 -0.92
C MET A 328 20.73 16.99 -0.80
N SER A 329 21.10 17.63 -1.91
CA SER A 329 21.88 18.86 -1.92
C SER A 329 21.14 19.98 -1.22
N ALA A 330 19.86 20.19 -1.55
CA ALA A 330 18.99 21.17 -0.90
C ALA A 330 18.84 20.91 0.61
N ALA A 331 18.67 19.66 1.03
CA ALA A 331 18.61 19.27 2.44
C ALA A 331 19.86 19.68 3.25
N ARG A 332 20.98 19.91 2.58
CA ARG A 332 22.26 20.34 3.17
C ARG A 332 22.53 21.83 3.00
N GLY A 333 21.60 22.59 2.44
CA GLY A 333 21.71 24.03 2.22
C GLY A 333 22.51 24.42 0.97
N ALA A 334 22.71 23.47 0.03
CA ALA A 334 23.29 23.76 -1.28
C ALA A 334 22.17 24.01 -2.32
N ASP A 335 22.55 24.47 -3.50
CA ASP A 335 21.62 24.66 -4.62
C ASP A 335 20.99 23.32 -5.03
N GLY A 336 19.73 23.35 -5.44
CA GLY A 336 18.97 22.16 -5.84
C GLY A 336 17.47 22.34 -5.69
N LEU A 337 17.01 23.23 -4.84
CA LEU A 337 15.59 23.43 -4.60
C LEU A 337 14.90 24.16 -5.76
N GLY A 338 15.55 25.17 -6.36
CA GLY A 338 14.98 25.98 -7.44
C GLY A 338 14.53 25.14 -8.63
N PRO A 339 15.42 24.35 -9.27
CA PRO A 339 15.04 23.46 -10.38
C PRO A 339 13.92 22.46 -10.03
N LEU A 340 13.92 21.92 -8.81
CA LEU A 340 12.86 21.00 -8.36
C LEU A 340 11.51 21.71 -8.22
N MET A 341 11.48 22.93 -7.65
CA MET A 341 10.24 23.70 -7.51
C MET A 341 9.70 24.14 -8.88
N GLU A 342 10.56 24.60 -9.79
CA GLU A 342 10.17 24.95 -11.17
C GLU A 342 9.55 23.75 -11.88
N ALA A 343 10.19 22.60 -11.84
CA ALA A 343 9.69 21.36 -12.44
C ALA A 343 8.37 20.88 -11.78
N PHE A 344 8.24 21.00 -10.46
CA PHE A 344 7.01 20.63 -9.73
C PHE A 344 5.82 21.52 -10.07
N LEU A 345 6.03 22.80 -10.28
CA LEU A 345 5.00 23.76 -10.64
C LEU A 345 4.69 23.77 -12.15
N GLY A 346 5.56 23.18 -12.98
CA GLY A 346 5.41 23.11 -14.42
C GLY A 346 4.29 22.19 -14.90
N ASP A 347 4.03 22.18 -16.21
CA ASP A 347 2.91 21.45 -16.84
C ASP A 347 3.27 20.00 -17.18
N ASP A 348 4.55 19.65 -17.30
CA ASP A 348 4.98 18.27 -17.61
C ASP A 348 4.73 17.35 -16.41
N VAL A 349 3.73 16.46 -16.53
CA VAL A 349 3.33 15.53 -15.47
C VAL A 349 4.47 14.60 -15.08
N GLY A 350 5.29 14.20 -16.03
CA GLY A 350 6.43 13.32 -15.80
C GLY A 350 7.51 13.98 -14.99
N LEU A 351 7.94 15.12 -15.45
CA LEU A 351 8.97 15.92 -14.79
C LEU A 351 8.51 16.37 -13.39
N ARG A 352 7.25 16.80 -13.27
CA ARG A 352 6.61 17.12 -11.99
C ARG A 352 6.65 15.97 -11.00
N THR A 353 6.41 14.73 -11.47
CA THR A 353 6.48 13.54 -10.62
C THR A 353 7.92 13.29 -10.13
N MET A 354 8.91 13.41 -11.00
CA MET A 354 10.32 13.26 -10.61
C MET A 354 10.74 14.35 -9.62
N ALA A 355 10.37 15.60 -9.89
CA ALA A 355 10.63 16.71 -8.98
C ALA A 355 9.99 16.51 -7.59
N ALA A 356 8.78 15.95 -7.53
CA ALA A 356 8.10 15.61 -6.28
C ALA A 356 8.94 14.67 -5.41
N TYR A 357 9.56 13.63 -5.98
CA TYR A 357 10.48 12.77 -5.25
C TYR A 357 11.70 13.51 -4.71
N GLY A 358 12.28 14.41 -5.53
CA GLY A 358 13.40 15.26 -5.09
C GLY A 358 13.02 16.20 -3.95
N LEU A 359 11.83 16.81 -4.00
CA LEU A 359 11.31 17.67 -2.92
C LEU A 359 11.09 16.89 -1.62
N VAL A 360 10.62 15.65 -1.70
CA VAL A 360 10.53 14.77 -0.51
C VAL A 360 11.92 14.47 0.04
N ALA A 361 12.92 14.24 -0.80
CA ALA A 361 14.31 14.03 -0.38
C ALA A 361 14.93 15.30 0.25
N ALA A 362 14.56 16.49 -0.23
CA ALA A 362 14.94 17.76 0.36
C ALA A 362 14.36 17.99 1.77
N GLY A 363 13.26 17.32 2.09
CA GLY A 363 12.66 17.34 3.42
C GLY A 363 12.28 18.75 3.88
N GLY A 364 12.77 19.15 5.07
CA GLY A 364 12.47 20.47 5.66
C GLY A 364 12.90 21.67 4.79
N ALA A 365 13.90 21.51 3.92
CA ALA A 365 14.31 22.59 3.00
C ALA A 365 13.23 22.90 1.95
N ALA A 366 12.46 21.90 1.50
CA ALA A 366 11.35 22.10 0.59
C ALA A 366 10.06 22.56 1.29
N ALA A 367 9.92 22.25 2.58
CA ALA A 367 8.67 22.47 3.33
C ALA A 367 8.24 23.95 3.36
N GLU A 368 9.19 24.89 3.43
CA GLU A 368 8.89 26.33 3.45
C GLU A 368 8.30 26.79 2.11
N SER A 369 8.97 26.47 1.00
CA SER A 369 8.48 26.83 -0.34
C SER A 369 7.14 26.17 -0.66
N LEU A 370 6.93 24.95 -0.20
CA LEU A 370 5.64 24.24 -0.34
C LEU A 370 4.55 24.93 0.52
N ARG A 371 4.86 25.33 1.74
CA ARG A 371 3.95 26.08 2.62
C ARG A 371 3.51 27.41 1.97
N GLU A 372 4.47 28.18 1.45
CA GLU A 372 4.19 29.44 0.74
C GLU A 372 3.32 29.19 -0.51
N THR A 373 3.53 28.09 -1.21
CA THR A 373 2.73 27.71 -2.38
C THR A 373 1.26 27.51 -2.02
N LEU A 374 0.92 27.04 -0.82
CA LEU A 374 -0.48 26.88 -0.38
C LEU A 374 -1.27 28.20 -0.36
N GLU A 375 -0.60 29.35 -0.16
CA GLU A 375 -1.25 30.65 -0.02
C GLU A 375 -1.94 31.12 -1.32
N TYR A 376 -1.44 30.68 -2.48
CA TYR A 376 -1.99 31.06 -3.80
C TYR A 376 -2.47 29.88 -4.65
N ALA A 377 -2.41 28.67 -4.11
CA ALA A 377 -2.75 27.46 -4.84
C ALA A 377 -4.26 27.31 -5.06
N ASP A 378 -4.65 26.89 -6.27
CA ASP A 378 -5.97 26.32 -6.52
C ASP A 378 -6.13 24.95 -5.87
N SER A 379 -7.33 24.36 -5.88
CA SER A 379 -7.58 23.07 -5.24
C SER A 379 -6.68 21.95 -5.77
N ALA A 380 -6.38 21.93 -7.07
CA ALA A 380 -5.54 20.88 -7.66
C ALA A 380 -4.07 21.00 -7.21
N LEU A 381 -3.55 22.21 -7.13
CA LEU A 381 -2.20 22.47 -6.63
C LEU A 381 -2.14 22.26 -5.11
N LYS A 382 -3.17 22.68 -4.35
CA LYS A 382 -3.28 22.38 -2.90
C LYS A 382 -3.15 20.90 -2.63
N VAL A 383 -3.90 20.05 -3.34
CA VAL A 383 -3.84 18.59 -3.19
C VAL A 383 -2.41 18.08 -3.38
N ARG A 384 -1.71 18.54 -4.44
CA ARG A 384 -0.33 18.11 -4.69
C ARG A 384 0.65 18.56 -3.61
N VAL A 385 0.50 19.78 -3.13
CA VAL A 385 1.37 20.33 -2.07
C VAL A 385 1.13 19.64 -0.74
N LEU A 386 -0.14 19.44 -0.36
CA LEU A 386 -0.53 18.74 0.87
C LEU A 386 -0.02 17.29 0.87
N ASP A 387 -0.11 16.62 -0.26
CA ASP A 387 0.40 15.27 -0.45
C ASP A 387 1.93 15.22 -0.25
N LEU A 388 2.68 16.18 -0.81
CA LEU A 388 4.12 16.28 -0.61
C LEU A 388 4.51 16.60 0.84
N LEU A 389 3.80 17.53 1.48
CA LEU A 389 4.05 17.85 2.90
C LEU A 389 3.83 16.60 3.77
N GLY A 390 2.80 15.82 3.47
CA GLY A 390 2.55 14.53 4.12
C GLY A 390 3.66 13.51 3.88
N ASP A 391 4.21 13.45 2.67
CA ASP A 391 5.33 12.56 2.33
C ASP A 391 6.65 12.99 3.00
N ILE A 392 6.89 14.30 3.15
CA ILE A 392 8.02 14.84 3.92
C ILE A 392 7.89 14.44 5.39
N GLY A 393 6.69 14.52 5.96
CA GLY A 393 6.43 14.15 7.34
C GLY A 393 6.88 15.19 8.36
N ALA A 394 7.34 14.77 9.54
CA ALA A 394 7.72 15.65 10.66
C ALA A 394 8.67 16.82 10.32
N PRO A 395 9.61 16.73 9.36
CA PRO A 395 10.39 17.88 8.93
C PRO A 395 9.58 19.05 8.34
N ALA A 396 8.33 18.81 7.91
CA ALA A 396 7.41 19.86 7.40
C ALA A 396 6.53 20.49 8.47
N SER A 397 6.87 20.35 9.75
CA SER A 397 6.01 20.78 10.87
C SER A 397 5.73 22.29 10.94
N ASN A 398 6.53 23.13 10.27
CA ASN A 398 6.25 24.55 10.09
C ASN A 398 4.97 24.83 9.25
N ALA A 399 4.50 23.86 8.48
CA ALA A 399 3.26 23.95 7.69
C ALA A 399 1.99 23.52 8.47
N LEU A 400 2.10 23.07 9.73
CA LEU A 400 0.94 22.62 10.51
C LEU A 400 -0.21 23.64 10.58
N PRO A 401 0.02 24.96 10.75
CA PRO A 401 -1.07 25.93 10.73
C PRO A 401 -1.90 25.89 9.44
N GLN A 402 -1.23 25.83 8.28
CA GLN A 402 -1.89 25.75 6.97
C GLN A 402 -2.58 24.40 6.76
N LEU A 403 -2.00 23.30 7.27
CA LEU A 403 -2.64 21.98 7.25
C LEU A 403 -3.94 21.97 8.08
N PHE A 404 -3.94 22.61 9.25
CA PHE A 404 -5.15 22.73 10.07
C PHE A 404 -6.22 23.61 9.41
N GLU A 405 -5.85 24.65 8.68
CA GLU A 405 -6.77 25.43 7.88
C GLU A 405 -7.35 24.60 6.73
N ALA A 406 -6.51 23.87 5.99
CA ALA A 406 -6.91 23.05 4.86
C ALA A 406 -7.83 21.87 5.22
N ILE A 407 -7.84 21.39 6.47
CA ILE A 407 -8.83 20.43 6.97
C ILE A 407 -10.26 20.96 6.84
N GLY A 408 -10.48 22.27 6.88
CA GLY A 408 -11.79 22.93 6.72
C GLY A 408 -12.11 23.38 5.29
N ASP A 409 -11.29 23.03 4.28
CA ASP A 409 -11.49 23.46 2.90
C ASP A 409 -12.85 22.97 2.31
N GLY A 410 -13.41 23.72 1.38
CA GLY A 410 -14.66 23.36 0.69
C GLY A 410 -14.53 22.10 -0.19
N ASP A 411 -13.34 21.84 -0.74
CA ASP A 411 -13.08 20.65 -1.57
C ASP A 411 -12.74 19.43 -0.69
N PRO A 412 -13.51 18.34 -0.77
CA PRO A 412 -13.23 17.13 0.01
C PRO A 412 -11.86 16.49 -0.29
N ASN A 413 -11.32 16.66 -1.50
CA ASN A 413 -9.98 16.17 -1.80
C ASN A 413 -8.92 16.98 -1.03
N VAL A 414 -9.07 18.30 -0.95
CA VAL A 414 -8.17 19.14 -0.13
C VAL A 414 -8.25 18.72 1.33
N ARG A 415 -9.46 18.56 1.90
CA ARG A 415 -9.63 18.09 3.29
C ARG A 415 -8.99 16.71 3.51
N ARG A 416 -9.17 15.80 2.56
CA ARG A 416 -8.63 14.43 2.61
C ARG A 416 -7.11 14.43 2.71
N TYR A 417 -6.41 15.15 1.83
CA TYR A 417 -4.96 15.21 1.83
C TYR A 417 -4.41 16.03 3.00
N ALA A 418 -5.12 17.06 3.42
CA ALA A 418 -4.76 17.85 4.60
C ALA A 418 -4.75 16.99 5.88
N VAL A 419 -5.81 16.24 6.13
CA VAL A 419 -5.89 15.41 7.33
C VAL A 419 -4.92 14.22 7.28
N GLU A 420 -4.63 13.69 6.10
CA GLU A 420 -3.57 12.68 5.91
C GLU A 420 -2.20 13.26 6.26
N ALA A 421 -1.88 14.44 5.72
CA ALA A 421 -0.63 15.13 6.00
C ALA A 421 -0.46 15.44 7.50
N VAL A 422 -1.52 15.87 8.18
CA VAL A 422 -1.49 16.07 9.65
C VAL A 422 -1.05 14.79 10.36
N GLY A 423 -1.55 13.62 9.93
CA GLY A 423 -1.21 12.32 10.53
C GLY A 423 0.27 11.91 10.41
N THR A 424 1.05 12.57 9.58
CA THR A 424 2.50 12.32 9.41
C THR A 424 3.36 13.50 9.87
N VAL A 425 2.94 14.72 9.54
CA VAL A 425 3.69 15.94 9.85
C VAL A 425 3.69 16.26 11.35
N ALA A 426 2.60 15.92 12.05
CA ALA A 426 2.45 16.19 13.47
C ALA A 426 3.09 15.14 14.40
N GLN A 427 3.64 14.05 13.86
CA GLN A 427 4.27 13.01 14.67
C GLN A 427 5.38 13.54 15.56
N GLY A 428 5.39 13.10 16.84
CA GLY A 428 6.34 13.55 17.86
C GLY A 428 6.07 14.95 18.42
N ARG A 429 4.89 15.53 18.14
CA ARG A 429 4.43 16.82 18.65
C ARG A 429 3.10 16.64 19.37
N GLU A 430 2.99 17.28 20.52
CA GLU A 430 1.72 17.31 21.26
C GLU A 430 0.66 18.10 20.46
N ILE A 431 -0.44 17.45 20.10
CA ILE A 431 -1.53 17.97 19.28
C ILE A 431 -2.85 17.88 20.05
N ASP A 432 -3.65 18.95 20.02
CA ASP A 432 -5.00 18.94 20.53
C ASP A 432 -5.88 18.04 19.65
N ALA A 433 -6.43 16.99 20.24
CA ALA A 433 -7.24 16.00 19.53
C ALA A 433 -8.49 16.60 18.86
N THR A 434 -8.94 17.78 19.30
CA THR A 434 -10.14 18.46 18.75
C THR A 434 -9.97 18.79 17.26
N VAL A 435 -8.74 18.90 16.75
CA VAL A 435 -8.47 19.12 15.32
C VAL A 435 -9.02 18.00 14.42
N LEU A 436 -9.14 16.78 14.94
CA LEU A 436 -9.66 15.62 14.19
C LEU A 436 -11.18 15.45 14.33
N ARG A 437 -11.89 16.25 15.17
CA ARG A 437 -13.34 16.09 15.36
C ARG A 437 -14.14 16.28 14.08
N GLY A 438 -13.87 17.37 13.36
CA GLY A 438 -14.56 17.65 12.08
C GLY A 438 -14.31 16.54 11.06
N PRO A 439 -13.05 16.21 10.73
CA PRO A 439 -12.72 15.14 9.79
C PRO A 439 -13.27 13.75 10.14
N LEU A 440 -13.32 13.38 11.42
CA LEU A 440 -13.92 12.11 11.86
C LEU A 440 -15.45 12.07 11.68
N ALA A 441 -16.10 13.21 11.55
CA ALA A 441 -17.53 13.35 11.30
C ALA A 441 -17.87 13.82 9.88
N ASP A 442 -16.87 13.91 8.98
CA ASP A 442 -17.02 14.41 7.60
C ASP A 442 -18.06 13.59 6.82
N GLU A 443 -18.76 14.22 5.91
CA GLU A 443 -19.69 13.54 5.01
C GLU A 443 -18.96 12.64 3.99
N ASP A 444 -17.73 13.01 3.59
CA ASP A 444 -16.90 12.23 2.68
C ASP A 444 -16.23 11.06 3.41
N ALA A 445 -16.46 9.85 2.90
CA ALA A 445 -15.93 8.62 3.49
C ALA A 445 -14.40 8.53 3.48
N LEU A 446 -13.74 9.17 2.52
CA LEU A 446 -12.29 9.13 2.39
C LEU A 446 -11.63 10.13 3.33
N VAL A 447 -12.28 11.27 3.62
CA VAL A 447 -11.87 12.20 4.68
C VAL A 447 -11.96 11.49 6.03
N ARG A 448 -13.09 10.83 6.34
CA ARG A 448 -13.23 10.03 7.58
C ARG A 448 -12.17 8.94 7.70
N ARG A 449 -11.90 8.23 6.60
CA ARG A 449 -10.88 7.18 6.56
C ARG A 449 -9.51 7.73 6.96
N ASN A 450 -9.09 8.83 6.34
CA ASN A 450 -7.80 9.44 6.60
C ASN A 450 -7.74 10.08 8.00
N ALA A 451 -8.87 10.60 8.49
CA ALA A 451 -8.97 11.12 9.87
C ALA A 451 -8.81 10.00 10.93
N ALA A 452 -9.44 8.85 10.72
CA ALA A 452 -9.26 7.71 11.62
C ALA A 452 -7.82 7.15 11.56
N MET A 453 -7.19 7.15 10.37
CA MET A 453 -5.79 6.80 10.20
C MET A 453 -4.87 7.81 10.90
N ALA A 454 -5.11 9.11 10.77
CA ALA A 454 -4.36 10.15 11.47
C ALA A 454 -4.50 10.01 12.99
N ALA A 455 -5.71 9.74 13.51
CA ALA A 455 -5.93 9.46 14.92
C ALA A 455 -5.13 8.24 15.41
N ALA A 456 -5.05 7.16 14.62
CA ALA A 456 -4.26 5.99 14.95
C ALA A 456 -2.75 6.30 15.02
N ARG A 457 -2.24 7.06 14.04
CA ARG A 457 -0.82 7.44 13.97
C ARG A 457 -0.40 8.42 15.06
N LEU A 458 -1.28 9.34 15.41
CA LEU A 458 -1.03 10.41 16.38
C LEU A 458 -1.42 10.02 17.81
N ALA A 459 -2.04 8.87 18.03
CA ALA A 459 -2.55 8.48 19.35
C ALA A 459 -1.56 8.76 20.51
N PRO A 460 -0.25 8.48 20.40
CA PRO A 460 0.70 8.77 21.47
C PRO A 460 1.00 10.27 21.66
N ASP A 461 0.64 11.11 20.70
CA ASP A 461 0.94 12.55 20.67
C ASP A 461 -0.31 13.42 20.92
N LEU A 462 -1.49 12.81 21.03
CA LEU A 462 -2.74 13.53 21.22
C LEU A 462 -2.95 13.93 22.69
N ARG A 463 -3.39 15.17 22.91
CA ARG A 463 -3.97 15.65 24.17
C ARG A 463 -5.49 15.62 24.06
N ASP A 464 -6.14 15.46 25.20
CA ASP A 464 -7.62 15.48 25.30
C ASP A 464 -8.27 14.48 24.33
N ASP A 465 -7.64 13.32 24.19
CA ASP A 465 -8.02 12.26 23.24
C ASP A 465 -9.40 11.64 23.56
N ASP A 466 -9.89 11.79 24.78
CA ASP A 466 -11.24 11.37 25.17
C ASP A 466 -12.35 11.94 24.25
N VAL A 467 -12.14 13.11 23.65
CA VAL A 467 -13.09 13.72 22.70
C VAL A 467 -13.24 12.92 21.42
N LEU A 468 -12.24 12.10 21.05
CA LEU A 468 -12.25 11.28 19.84
C LEU A 468 -12.96 9.95 20.05
N VAL A 469 -13.01 9.42 21.28
CA VAL A 469 -13.54 8.09 21.57
C VAL A 469 -14.98 7.92 21.08
N PRO A 470 -15.94 8.84 21.32
CA PRO A 470 -17.29 8.70 20.80
C PRO A 470 -17.34 8.70 19.26
N LEU A 471 -16.57 9.57 18.61
CA LEU A 471 -16.54 9.68 17.15
C LEU A 471 -15.93 8.43 16.50
N LEU A 472 -14.84 7.90 17.07
CA LEU A 472 -14.24 6.66 16.62
C LEU A 472 -15.17 5.47 16.85
N ALA A 473 -15.89 5.44 17.97
CA ALA A 473 -16.89 4.41 18.26
C ALA A 473 -18.04 4.43 17.23
N ASP A 474 -18.51 5.60 16.84
CA ASP A 474 -19.52 5.75 15.79
C ASP A 474 -18.98 5.28 14.43
N ASN A 475 -17.73 5.57 14.13
CA ASN A 475 -17.07 5.15 12.90
C ASN A 475 -16.87 3.62 12.82
N LEU A 476 -16.93 2.86 13.90
CA LEU A 476 -16.95 1.40 13.87
C LEU A 476 -18.18 0.83 13.15
N TYR A 477 -19.27 1.56 13.09
CA TYR A 477 -20.51 1.17 12.41
C TYR A 477 -20.70 1.84 11.05
N PHE A 478 -19.71 2.62 10.59
CA PHE A 478 -19.78 3.28 9.29
C PHE A 478 -19.75 2.26 8.14
N TRP A 479 -20.45 2.55 7.06
CA TRP A 479 -20.57 1.61 5.92
C TRP A 479 -19.23 1.27 5.25
N HIS A 480 -18.27 2.20 5.23
CA HIS A 480 -16.99 2.02 4.56
C HIS A 480 -16.01 1.22 5.45
N HIS A 481 -15.62 0.04 5.01
CA HIS A 481 -14.84 -0.91 5.82
C HIS A 481 -13.46 -0.40 6.25
N HIS A 482 -12.79 0.44 5.44
CA HIS A 482 -11.52 1.05 5.86
C HIS A 482 -11.69 2.11 6.95
N VAL A 483 -12.81 2.81 7.00
CA VAL A 483 -13.12 3.70 8.13
C VAL A 483 -13.23 2.88 9.42
N ARG A 484 -13.96 1.76 9.38
CA ARG A 484 -14.08 0.86 10.54
C ARG A 484 -12.74 0.30 10.98
N GLY A 485 -11.92 -0.15 10.02
CA GLY A 485 -10.60 -0.71 10.30
C GLY A 485 -9.66 0.29 10.99
N TRP A 486 -9.59 1.50 10.48
CA TRP A 486 -8.78 2.56 11.10
C TRP A 486 -9.36 3.06 12.42
N ALA A 487 -10.69 3.09 12.57
CA ALA A 487 -11.31 3.49 13.82
C ALA A 487 -10.98 2.51 14.97
N ILE A 488 -11.00 1.19 14.70
CA ILE A 488 -10.63 0.21 15.74
C ILE A 488 -9.13 0.28 16.06
N GLU A 489 -8.28 0.51 15.08
CA GLU A 489 -6.85 0.70 15.27
C GLU A 489 -6.57 1.95 16.13
N ALA A 490 -7.25 3.07 15.85
CA ALA A 490 -7.13 4.29 16.64
C ALA A 490 -7.57 4.07 18.09
N LEU A 491 -8.73 3.43 18.31
CA LEU A 491 -9.21 3.11 19.65
C LEU A 491 -8.25 2.20 20.43
N GLN A 492 -7.64 1.23 19.77
CA GLN A 492 -6.63 0.38 20.39
C GLN A 492 -5.40 1.18 20.83
N ARG A 493 -4.94 2.13 19.99
CA ARG A 493 -3.72 2.91 20.23
C ARG A 493 -3.89 4.03 21.25
N LEU A 494 -5.08 4.60 21.35
CA LEU A 494 -5.41 5.56 22.44
C LEU A 494 -5.22 4.94 23.81
N ASN A 495 -5.34 3.59 23.92
CA ASN A 495 -5.10 2.82 25.16
C ASN A 495 -5.84 3.36 26.39
N ALA A 496 -6.97 4.06 26.19
CA ALA A 496 -7.83 4.56 27.23
C ALA A 496 -8.90 3.53 27.60
N PRO A 497 -9.37 3.45 28.88
CA PRO A 497 -10.43 2.52 29.26
C PRO A 497 -11.72 2.68 28.44
N ALA A 498 -12.11 3.91 28.13
CA ALA A 498 -13.28 4.21 27.31
C ALA A 498 -13.11 3.70 25.86
N ALA A 499 -11.91 3.87 25.26
CA ALA A 499 -11.59 3.37 23.92
C ALA A 499 -11.61 1.84 23.89
N THR A 500 -10.99 1.19 24.87
CA THR A 500 -11.05 -0.28 25.02
C THR A 500 -12.48 -0.78 25.15
N HIS A 501 -13.30 -0.10 25.98
CA HIS A 501 -14.72 -0.46 26.15
C HIS A 501 -15.50 -0.33 24.83
N ALA A 502 -15.28 0.74 24.06
CA ALA A 502 -15.92 0.93 22.76
C ALA A 502 -15.54 -0.19 21.76
N ALA A 503 -14.26 -0.56 21.70
CA ALA A 503 -13.78 -1.64 20.86
C ALA A 503 -14.37 -3.00 21.27
N LEU A 504 -14.38 -3.33 22.57
CA LEU A 504 -15.00 -4.56 23.09
C LEU A 504 -16.50 -4.60 22.83
N ARG A 505 -17.21 -3.49 23.02
CA ARG A 505 -18.63 -3.40 22.71
C ARG A 505 -18.90 -3.67 21.22
N TYR A 506 -18.09 -3.11 20.34
CA TYR A 506 -18.19 -3.41 18.91
C TYR A 506 -17.98 -4.89 18.64
N LEU A 507 -16.95 -5.52 19.20
CA LEU A 507 -16.72 -6.96 19.07
C LEU A 507 -17.91 -7.79 19.56
N MET A 508 -18.56 -7.39 20.67
CA MET A 508 -19.74 -8.09 21.20
C MET A 508 -20.98 -7.94 20.29
N THR A 509 -21.06 -6.87 19.52
CA THR A 509 -22.17 -6.61 18.58
C THR A 509 -21.84 -6.99 17.15
N ALA A 510 -20.56 -7.21 16.85
CA ALA A 510 -20.11 -7.68 15.55
C ALA A 510 -20.46 -9.16 15.37
N ARG A 511 -20.40 -9.60 14.15
CA ARG A 511 -20.69 -10.96 13.81
C ARG A 511 -19.56 -11.90 14.19
N TRP A 512 -19.81 -12.85 15.07
CA TRP A 512 -18.85 -13.87 15.49
C TRP A 512 -18.73 -15.06 14.55
N ASP A 513 -19.73 -15.27 13.73
CA ASP A 513 -19.74 -16.31 12.73
C ASP A 513 -18.69 -15.99 11.65
N HIS A 514 -17.78 -16.91 11.44
CA HIS A 514 -16.73 -16.84 10.43
C HIS A 514 -17.25 -16.96 8.99
N THR A 515 -18.53 -17.24 8.81
CA THR A 515 -19.13 -17.25 7.48
C THR A 515 -18.97 -15.89 6.85
N PRO A 516 -18.27 -15.82 5.74
CA PRO A 516 -17.99 -14.56 5.09
C PRO A 516 -19.24 -14.07 4.42
N LYS A 517 -19.85 -13.10 5.03
CA LYS A 517 -21.01 -12.58 4.38
C LYS A 517 -21.06 -11.13 4.28
N SER A 518 -21.18 -10.80 3.10
CA SER A 518 -22.20 -9.85 2.69
C SER A 518 -23.55 -10.60 2.67
N GLY A 519 -24.47 -10.31 3.50
CA GLY A 519 -25.82 -10.85 3.40
C GLY A 519 -26.14 -11.96 4.39
N ASP A 520 -27.40 -12.11 4.56
CA ASP A 520 -28.06 -12.77 5.68
C ASP A 520 -28.40 -14.23 5.45
N THR A 521 -27.54 -15.00 4.73
CA THR A 521 -27.81 -16.44 4.59
C THR A 521 -27.49 -17.15 5.89
N PRO A 522 -28.46 -17.77 6.57
CA PRO A 522 -28.23 -18.49 7.82
C PRO A 522 -27.15 -19.56 7.66
N PRO A 523 -26.39 -19.88 8.72
CA PRO A 523 -25.53 -21.05 8.74
C PRO A 523 -26.34 -22.28 8.34
N GLY A 524 -25.84 -23.08 7.40
CA GLY A 524 -26.51 -24.26 6.87
C GLY A 524 -27.53 -24.05 5.72
N ALA A 525 -27.87 -22.81 5.36
CA ALA A 525 -28.72 -22.52 4.21
C ALA A 525 -27.97 -22.47 2.87
N ARG A 526 -26.68 -22.78 2.86
CA ARG A 526 -25.89 -22.87 1.63
C ARG A 526 -26.09 -24.24 1.00
N ALA A 527 -26.56 -24.25 -0.24
CA ALA A 527 -26.40 -25.44 -1.03
C ALA A 527 -24.91 -25.79 -1.12
N PRO A 528 -24.53 -27.07 -0.90
CA PRO A 528 -23.15 -27.49 -1.11
C PRO A 528 -22.76 -27.09 -2.53
N ARG A 529 -21.56 -26.45 -2.69
CA ARG A 529 -21.00 -26.30 -4.03
C ARG A 529 -21.00 -27.69 -4.66
N ARG A 530 -21.60 -27.82 -5.84
CA ARG A 530 -21.42 -29.02 -6.64
C ARG A 530 -19.90 -29.20 -6.77
N VAL A 531 -19.40 -30.25 -6.17
CA VAL A 531 -18.08 -30.78 -6.50
C VAL A 531 -18.15 -30.96 -8.02
N VAL A 532 -17.37 -30.16 -8.76
CA VAL A 532 -17.17 -30.45 -10.17
C VAL A 532 -16.48 -31.79 -10.16
N ALA A 533 -17.22 -32.84 -10.44
CA ALA A 533 -16.68 -34.18 -10.57
C ALA A 533 -15.47 -34.05 -11.51
N LYS A 534 -14.30 -34.45 -11.03
CA LYS A 534 -13.10 -34.58 -11.87
C LYS A 534 -13.57 -35.33 -13.13
N ALA A 535 -13.60 -34.64 -14.27
CA ALA A 535 -13.75 -35.34 -15.53
C ALA A 535 -12.49 -36.21 -15.62
N SER A 536 -12.66 -37.49 -15.34
CA SER A 536 -11.68 -38.50 -15.63
C SER A 536 -11.43 -38.43 -17.13
N ALA A 537 -10.29 -37.86 -17.52
CA ALA A 537 -9.79 -38.01 -18.87
C ALA A 537 -9.53 -39.52 -19.07
N ALA A 538 -10.39 -40.18 -19.88
CA ALA A 538 -10.11 -41.42 -20.50
C ALA A 538 -9.37 -41.17 -21.81
#